data_aadbe44662c2bfb7db860340b69aeedb
#
_entry.id   aadbe44662c2bfb7db860340b69aeedb
#
_cell.length_a   1.000
_cell.length_b   1.000
_cell.length_c   1.000
_cell.angle_alpha   90.00
_cell.angle_beta   90.00
_cell.angle_gamma   90.00
#
_symmetry.space_group_name_H-M   'P 1'
#
loop_
_entity.id
_entity.type
_entity.pdbx_description
1 polymer ?
#
loop_
_entity_poly.entity_id
_entity_poly.type
_entity_poly.pdbx_seq_one_letter_code
_entity_poly.pdbx_strand_id
1 'polypeptide(L)'
;MTQNIQLAQFYGKSQNYTQIPRELYSQYGVKRGLRNEDHTGVLVGLTRIADVVGYKRDTDGNKVNSDGILYYRGINISDIVNKDTYSGYLYEEACFLLLFGYLPNKAELREFCKTLSDSYQLPDDFLEMNLLRMPGKNLMNKLQHALLILYNYDPDPDNTDVYQMLGKGLDIMAKLPSIACYAYMSKVHYYDRHSLIIHYPRKDYSTAQNILSLLRPDGVFSDAEAKLLDILLFLHADHGGGTNSTFTNVVVASTDTDIYSTMASSIGALKGPRHGGANIRASKMMHAVIDKIGLNASNEKMEETVREILNKTFPQTDGLVYGFGHAVYTLSDPRAEIMRKYCGEIAKKKGLEKQFDFYRRFENVAKKIISAEKGMDICSNVDYYSGFCYQLLGIPQDLYTPLFVVSRLVGWLAHNLENKLYDGRIMRPATKFVGSLEPYIARKDR
;
A
#
# COMPACT_ATOMS: atom_id res chain seq x y z
N MET A 1 -18.39 -17.04 21.22
CA MET A 1 -18.30 -16.00 22.27
C MET A 1 -19.72 -15.79 22.78
N THR A 2 -20.01 -16.18 24.02
CA THR A 2 -21.23 -15.79 24.71
C THR A 2 -21.27 -14.26 24.76
N GLN A 3 -22.27 -13.64 24.12
CA GLN A 3 -22.47 -12.18 24.22
C GLN A 3 -22.67 -11.86 25.71
N ASN A 4 -21.80 -11.02 26.24
CA ASN A 4 -21.96 -10.52 27.60
C ASN A 4 -23.18 -9.58 27.61
N ILE A 5 -24.31 -10.07 28.15
CA ILE A 5 -25.58 -9.33 28.17
C ILE A 5 -25.44 -8.00 28.89
N GLN A 6 -24.64 -7.90 29.97
CA GLN A 6 -24.37 -6.66 30.67
C GLN A 6 -23.64 -5.63 29.79
N LEU A 7 -22.64 -6.09 29.00
CA LEU A 7 -21.91 -5.22 28.09
C LEU A 7 -22.83 -4.66 27.00
N ALA A 8 -23.75 -5.46 26.47
CA ALA A 8 -24.74 -5.04 25.49
C ALA A 8 -25.68 -3.95 26.07
N GLN A 9 -26.10 -4.08 27.34
CA GLN A 9 -26.91 -3.06 28.02
C GLN A 9 -26.15 -1.76 28.24
N PHE A 10 -24.87 -1.82 28.66
CA PHE A 10 -24.04 -0.64 28.81
C PHE A 10 -23.82 0.07 27.46
N TYR A 11 -23.54 -0.71 26.42
CA TYR A 11 -23.39 -0.16 25.07
C TYR A 11 -24.67 0.51 24.57
N GLY A 12 -25.84 -0.12 24.78
CA GLY A 12 -27.13 0.49 24.42
C GLY A 12 -27.39 1.82 25.15
N LYS A 13 -27.11 1.88 26.45
CA LYS A 13 -27.22 3.14 27.21
C LYS A 13 -26.22 4.21 26.73
N SER A 14 -24.98 3.79 26.42
CA SER A 14 -23.92 4.73 26.04
C SER A 14 -24.24 5.52 24.77
N GLN A 15 -25.04 4.97 23.88
CA GLN A 15 -25.40 5.66 22.60
C GLN A 15 -26.09 7.01 22.83
N ASN A 16 -26.85 7.16 23.93
CA ASN A 16 -27.51 8.42 24.27
C ASN A 16 -26.52 9.52 24.71
N TYR A 17 -25.33 9.12 25.17
CA TYR A 17 -24.31 10.04 25.74
C TYR A 17 -23.11 10.25 24.82
N THR A 18 -22.92 9.41 23.80
CA THR A 18 -21.70 9.40 22.98
C THR A 18 -21.89 9.85 21.55
N GLN A 19 -23.12 10.17 21.15
CA GLN A 19 -23.40 10.62 19.78
C GLN A 19 -22.85 12.04 19.54
N ILE A 20 -22.18 12.21 18.38
CA ILE A 20 -21.78 13.51 17.87
C ILE A 20 -22.65 13.82 16.65
N PRO A 21 -23.59 14.80 16.76
CA PRO A 21 -24.43 15.23 15.64
C PRO A 21 -23.58 15.69 14.45
N ARG A 22 -23.96 15.29 13.23
CA ARG A 22 -23.15 15.58 12.03
C ARG A 22 -23.02 17.07 11.71
N GLU A 23 -24.03 17.84 12.03
CA GLU A 23 -24.08 19.30 11.85
C GLU A 23 -22.97 20.03 12.62
N LEU A 24 -22.51 19.49 13.75
CA LEU A 24 -21.42 20.08 14.52
C LEU A 24 -20.09 20.10 13.76
N TYR A 25 -19.87 19.15 12.85
CA TYR A 25 -18.65 19.17 12.04
C TYR A 25 -18.59 20.42 11.14
N SER A 26 -19.69 20.77 10.52
CA SER A 26 -19.80 21.99 9.69
C SER A 26 -19.77 23.23 10.55
N GLN A 27 -20.52 23.23 11.68
CA GLN A 27 -20.57 24.35 12.61
C GLN A 27 -19.18 24.76 13.14
N TYR A 28 -18.33 23.77 13.43
CA TYR A 28 -16.97 24.01 13.92
C TYR A 28 -15.89 23.99 12.82
N GLY A 29 -16.28 23.92 11.56
CA GLY A 29 -15.34 23.90 10.44
C GLY A 29 -14.39 22.70 10.42
N VAL A 30 -14.80 21.56 11.01
CA VAL A 30 -13.95 20.37 11.12
C VAL A 30 -13.72 19.73 9.75
N LYS A 31 -12.47 19.60 9.36
CA LYS A 31 -12.05 18.98 8.10
C LYS A 31 -12.03 17.44 8.24
N ARG A 32 -13.18 16.81 8.06
CA ARG A 32 -13.36 15.35 8.23
C ARG A 32 -12.43 14.57 7.28
N GLY A 33 -11.65 13.65 7.85
CA GLY A 33 -10.65 12.90 7.07
C GLY A 33 -9.55 13.77 6.48
N LEU A 34 -9.30 14.97 7.07
CA LEU A 34 -8.34 15.96 6.56
C LEU A 34 -8.62 16.34 5.10
N ARG A 35 -9.92 16.57 4.76
CA ARG A 35 -10.36 17.02 3.45
C ARG A 35 -11.09 18.35 3.53
N ASN A 36 -10.80 19.23 2.59
CA ASN A 36 -11.54 20.45 2.33
C ASN A 36 -12.90 20.14 1.64
N GLU A 37 -13.77 21.13 1.55
CA GLU A 37 -15.09 20.99 0.92
C GLU A 37 -14.98 20.69 -0.59
N ASP A 38 -13.95 21.20 -1.25
CA ASP A 38 -13.62 20.90 -2.66
C ASP A 38 -12.93 19.53 -2.86
N HIS A 39 -12.91 18.71 -1.83
CA HIS A 39 -12.26 17.40 -1.77
C HIS A 39 -10.71 17.43 -1.90
N THR A 40 -10.06 18.58 -1.84
CA THR A 40 -8.60 18.64 -1.74
C THR A 40 -8.13 18.23 -0.35
N GLY A 41 -6.89 17.74 -0.23
CA GLY A 41 -6.27 17.44 1.06
C GLY A 41 -5.99 18.72 1.86
N VAL A 42 -6.15 18.64 3.20
CA VAL A 42 -5.63 19.69 4.08
C VAL A 42 -4.11 19.65 4.04
N LEU A 43 -3.47 20.79 3.80
CA LEU A 43 -2.01 20.89 3.81
C LEU A 43 -1.51 20.79 5.25
N VAL A 44 -0.79 19.71 5.56
CA VAL A 44 -0.29 19.42 6.92
C VAL A 44 1.24 19.34 7.02
N GLY A 45 1.95 19.47 5.90
CA GLY A 45 3.41 19.42 5.87
C GLY A 45 3.97 19.74 4.48
N LEU A 46 5.28 19.80 4.39
CA LEU A 46 6.04 19.98 3.16
C LEU A 46 6.90 18.74 2.91
N THR A 47 7.12 18.42 1.65
CA THR A 47 7.99 17.28 1.27
C THR A 47 8.72 17.57 -0.04
N ARG A 48 9.92 17.00 -0.18
CA ARG A 48 10.68 16.92 -1.43
C ARG A 48 10.78 15.49 -1.96
N ILE A 49 10.06 14.54 -1.34
CA ILE A 49 10.16 13.09 -1.67
C ILE A 49 9.36 12.76 -2.94
N ALA A 50 8.07 13.11 -2.94
CA ALA A 50 7.20 12.81 -4.07
C ALA A 50 6.11 13.86 -4.24
N ASP A 51 5.65 14.01 -5.48
CA ASP A 51 4.50 14.84 -5.82
C ASP A 51 3.49 14.06 -6.66
N VAL A 52 2.21 14.22 -6.30
CA VAL A 52 1.07 13.50 -6.90
C VAL A 52 0.15 14.52 -7.53
N VAL A 53 0.18 14.64 -8.85
CA VAL A 53 -0.55 15.64 -9.62
C VAL A 53 -1.69 14.97 -10.40
N GLY A 54 -2.93 15.44 -10.24
CA GLY A 54 -4.11 14.96 -10.97
C GLY A 54 -5.01 16.09 -11.45
N TYR A 55 -4.62 17.34 -11.23
CA TYR A 55 -5.31 18.54 -11.71
C TYR A 55 -4.32 19.69 -11.92
N LYS A 56 -4.72 20.66 -12.73
CA LYS A 56 -4.03 21.93 -12.93
C LYS A 56 -4.96 23.08 -12.51
N ARG A 57 -4.40 24.25 -12.33
CA ARG A 57 -5.19 25.48 -12.23
C ARG A 57 -5.17 26.18 -13.58
N ASP A 58 -6.36 26.62 -14.04
CA ASP A 58 -6.47 27.45 -15.25
C ASP A 58 -6.02 28.90 -14.97
N THR A 59 -6.13 29.77 -15.98
CA THR A 59 -5.78 31.19 -15.88
C THR A 59 -6.58 31.95 -14.84
N ASP A 60 -7.79 31.48 -14.53
CA ASP A 60 -8.71 32.07 -13.55
C ASP A 60 -8.55 31.47 -12.15
N GLY A 61 -7.58 30.52 -11.98
CA GLY A 61 -7.29 29.85 -10.73
C GLY A 61 -8.22 28.67 -10.41
N ASN A 62 -9.15 28.29 -11.32
CA ASN A 62 -10.06 27.17 -11.11
C ASN A 62 -9.31 25.83 -11.29
N LYS A 63 -9.79 24.83 -10.57
CA LYS A 63 -9.27 23.46 -10.67
C LYS A 63 -9.78 22.80 -11.96
N VAL A 64 -8.86 22.39 -12.82
CA VAL A 64 -9.16 21.65 -14.06
C VAL A 64 -8.49 20.28 -14.00
N ASN A 65 -9.24 19.22 -14.29
CA ASN A 65 -8.70 17.87 -14.33
C ASN A 65 -7.58 17.74 -15.36
N SER A 66 -6.56 16.97 -15.04
CA SER A 66 -5.45 16.65 -15.94
C SER A 66 -5.07 15.17 -15.80
N ASP A 67 -4.29 14.68 -16.76
CA ASP A 67 -3.67 13.37 -16.61
C ASP A 67 -2.84 13.31 -15.33
N GLY A 68 -2.89 12.15 -14.69
CA GLY A 68 -2.16 11.91 -13.47
C GLY A 68 -0.65 11.87 -13.72
N ILE A 69 0.10 12.50 -12.84
CA ILE A 69 1.57 12.44 -12.85
C ILE A 69 2.04 12.10 -11.44
N LEU A 70 3.01 11.22 -11.34
CA LEU A 70 3.73 10.94 -10.10
C LEU A 70 5.20 11.25 -10.29
N TYR A 71 5.72 12.08 -9.39
CA TYR A 71 7.14 12.41 -9.36
C TYR A 71 7.81 11.79 -8.15
N TYR A 72 8.97 11.16 -8.35
CA TYR A 72 9.90 10.80 -7.28
C TYR A 72 11.06 11.80 -7.32
N ARG A 73 11.23 12.57 -6.25
CA ARG A 73 12.25 13.64 -6.16
C ARG A 73 12.25 14.59 -7.37
N GLY A 74 11.05 14.88 -7.91
CA GLY A 74 10.89 15.76 -9.08
C GLY A 74 11.07 15.07 -10.44
N ILE A 75 11.36 13.77 -10.49
CA ILE A 75 11.50 13.00 -11.73
C ILE A 75 10.21 12.23 -11.98
N ASN A 76 9.63 12.37 -13.18
CA ASN A 76 8.41 11.67 -13.57
C ASN A 76 8.68 10.16 -13.65
N ILE A 77 7.88 9.35 -12.92
CA ILE A 77 8.04 7.88 -12.91
C ILE A 77 7.91 7.25 -14.30
N SER A 78 7.09 7.83 -15.17
CA SER A 78 6.94 7.35 -16.55
C SER A 78 8.22 7.53 -17.36
N ASP A 79 8.98 8.60 -17.13
CA ASP A 79 10.26 8.81 -17.77
C ASP A 79 11.32 7.82 -17.30
N ILE A 80 11.33 7.50 -16.00
CA ILE A 80 12.24 6.48 -15.45
C ILE A 80 11.99 5.13 -16.14
N VAL A 81 10.73 4.66 -16.13
CA VAL A 81 10.38 3.34 -16.70
C VAL A 81 10.58 3.28 -18.22
N ASN A 82 10.29 4.38 -18.96
CA ASN A 82 10.38 4.37 -20.43
C ASN A 82 11.81 4.53 -20.96
N LYS A 83 12.68 5.21 -20.19
CA LYS A 83 14.08 5.47 -20.57
C LYS A 83 15.06 4.44 -20.01
N ASP A 84 14.58 3.64 -19.04
CA ASP A 84 15.40 2.60 -18.44
C ASP A 84 15.76 1.52 -19.45
N THR A 85 17.04 1.24 -19.61
CA THR A 85 17.59 0.09 -20.29
C THR A 85 17.64 -1.10 -19.32
N TYR A 86 16.57 -1.45 -18.74
CA TYR A 86 16.34 -2.42 -17.68
C TYR A 86 17.59 -3.19 -17.22
N SER A 87 18.14 -2.78 -16.11
CA SER A 87 19.32 -3.37 -15.48
C SER A 87 18.98 -4.49 -14.48
N GLY A 88 17.69 -4.68 -14.18
CA GLY A 88 17.20 -5.62 -13.15
C GLY A 88 17.14 -5.06 -11.74
N TYR A 89 17.36 -3.74 -11.58
CA TYR A 89 17.44 -3.05 -10.27
C TYR A 89 16.66 -1.74 -10.27
N LEU A 90 15.51 -1.68 -10.95
CA LEU A 90 14.69 -0.47 -11.05
C LEU A 90 14.15 -0.04 -9.67
N TYR A 91 13.74 -1.01 -8.86
CA TYR A 91 13.26 -0.73 -7.50
C TYR A 91 14.39 -0.20 -6.60
N GLU A 92 15.57 -0.79 -6.66
CA GLU A 92 16.72 -0.35 -5.88
C GLU A 92 17.19 1.06 -6.31
N GLU A 93 17.15 1.36 -7.62
CA GLU A 93 17.43 2.71 -8.12
C GLU A 93 16.43 3.74 -7.58
N ALA A 94 15.13 3.38 -7.53
CA ALA A 94 14.12 4.23 -6.93
C ALA A 94 14.31 4.36 -5.41
N CYS A 95 14.71 3.30 -4.72
CA CYS A 95 15.05 3.37 -3.29
C CYS A 95 16.18 4.36 -3.05
N PHE A 96 17.23 4.29 -3.85
CA PHE A 96 18.34 5.24 -3.77
C PHE A 96 17.85 6.67 -4.02
N LEU A 97 17.10 6.89 -5.10
CA LEU A 97 16.56 8.21 -5.45
C LEU A 97 15.72 8.80 -4.33
N LEU A 98 14.77 8.02 -3.77
CA LEU A 98 13.88 8.48 -2.70
C LEU A 98 14.63 8.82 -1.42
N LEU A 99 15.65 8.06 -1.06
CA LEU A 99 16.43 8.27 0.16
C LEU A 99 17.45 9.41 0.03
N PHE A 100 18.19 9.45 -1.08
CA PHE A 100 19.34 10.37 -1.24
C PHE A 100 19.04 11.59 -2.10
N GLY A 101 17.94 11.60 -2.87
CA GLY A 101 17.44 12.77 -3.57
C GLY A 101 18.02 13.01 -4.97
N TYR A 102 18.82 12.08 -5.50
CA TYR A 102 19.38 12.11 -6.85
C TYR A 102 19.50 10.70 -7.44
N LEU A 103 19.60 10.59 -8.77
CA LEU A 103 19.79 9.31 -9.44
C LEU A 103 21.22 8.80 -9.28
N PRO A 104 21.41 7.52 -8.87
CA PRO A 104 22.73 6.96 -8.72
C PRO A 104 23.41 6.74 -10.08
N ASN A 105 24.71 6.90 -10.14
CA ASN A 105 25.48 6.35 -11.23
C ASN A 105 25.67 4.82 -11.04
N LYS A 106 26.23 4.13 -12.05
CA LYS A 106 26.40 2.65 -12.01
C LYS A 106 27.20 2.14 -10.81
N ALA A 107 28.21 2.91 -10.36
CA ALA A 107 29.03 2.51 -9.23
C ALA A 107 28.26 2.68 -7.91
N GLU A 108 27.56 3.80 -7.73
CA GLU A 108 26.72 4.09 -6.57
C GLU A 108 25.58 3.09 -6.45
N LEU A 109 24.88 2.76 -7.55
CA LEU A 109 23.81 1.76 -7.55
C LEU A 109 24.34 0.39 -7.14
N ARG A 110 25.50 -0.02 -7.67
CA ARG A 110 26.15 -1.29 -7.30
C ARG A 110 26.49 -1.35 -5.81
N GLU A 111 27.05 -0.28 -5.27
CA GLU A 111 27.41 -0.21 -3.85
C GLU A 111 26.17 -0.21 -2.95
N PHE A 112 25.12 0.48 -3.36
CA PHE A 112 23.83 0.46 -2.68
C PHE A 112 23.19 -0.94 -2.67
N CYS A 113 23.13 -1.61 -3.82
CA CYS A 113 22.65 -3.00 -3.91
C CYS A 113 23.49 -3.94 -3.05
N LYS A 114 24.82 -3.75 -3.01
CA LYS A 114 25.70 -4.51 -2.13
C LYS A 114 25.37 -4.27 -0.66
N THR A 115 25.15 -3.03 -0.26
CA THR A 115 24.77 -2.68 1.13
C THR A 115 23.46 -3.39 1.52
N LEU A 116 22.44 -3.39 0.66
CA LEU A 116 21.20 -4.14 0.91
C LEU A 116 21.45 -5.65 1.00
N SER A 117 22.21 -6.20 0.04
CA SER A 117 22.45 -7.64 -0.03
C SER A 117 23.29 -8.19 1.14
N ASP A 118 24.15 -7.38 1.73
CA ASP A 118 24.90 -7.74 2.93
C ASP A 118 23.98 -7.85 4.17
N SER A 119 22.79 -7.24 4.14
CA SER A 119 21.77 -7.28 5.20
C SER A 119 20.61 -8.25 4.94
N TYR A 120 20.64 -9.08 3.88
CA TYR A 120 19.53 -9.99 3.57
C TYR A 120 19.33 -11.10 4.62
N GLN A 121 20.37 -11.49 5.31
CA GLN A 121 20.30 -12.56 6.30
C GLN A 121 19.50 -12.10 7.53
N LEU A 122 18.55 -12.93 7.95
CA LEU A 122 17.83 -12.72 9.20
C LEU A 122 18.75 -13.01 10.40
N PRO A 123 18.50 -12.41 11.55
CA PRO A 123 19.20 -12.77 12.79
C PRO A 123 19.08 -14.26 13.09
N ASP A 124 20.05 -14.81 13.81
CA ASP A 124 20.06 -16.22 14.25
C ASP A 124 18.75 -16.53 15.00
N ASP A 125 18.22 -17.71 14.78
CA ASP A 125 16.94 -18.21 15.33
C ASP A 125 15.69 -17.40 14.99
N PHE A 126 15.80 -16.26 14.26
CA PHE A 126 14.63 -15.40 13.96
C PHE A 126 13.59 -16.14 13.13
N LEU A 127 14.00 -16.85 12.09
CA LEU A 127 13.10 -17.61 11.21
C LEU A 127 12.35 -18.68 12.01
N GLU A 128 13.07 -19.50 12.76
CA GLU A 128 12.53 -20.63 13.49
C GLU A 128 11.59 -20.17 14.61
N MET A 129 12.05 -19.26 15.45
CA MET A 129 11.33 -18.87 16.66
C MET A 129 10.14 -17.95 16.35
N ASN A 130 10.31 -17.02 15.40
CA ASN A 130 9.33 -15.95 15.21
C ASN A 130 8.41 -16.16 14.00
N LEU A 131 8.83 -16.92 13.01
CA LEU A 131 8.01 -17.16 11.81
C LEU A 131 7.47 -18.59 11.78
N LEU A 132 8.29 -19.62 11.96
CA LEU A 132 7.87 -21.01 11.85
C LEU A 132 7.11 -21.51 13.07
N ARG A 133 7.57 -21.24 14.30
CA ARG A 133 6.89 -21.66 15.54
C ARG A 133 5.66 -20.82 15.87
N MET A 134 5.52 -19.65 15.27
CA MET A 134 4.40 -18.74 15.52
C MET A 134 3.70 -18.35 14.18
N PRO A 135 3.11 -19.34 13.46
CA PRO A 135 2.45 -19.06 12.19
C PRO A 135 1.24 -18.16 12.39
N GLY A 136 1.05 -17.19 11.48
CA GLY A 136 -0.07 -16.27 11.49
C GLY A 136 -0.98 -16.44 10.28
N LYS A 137 -2.30 -16.49 10.48
CA LYS A 137 -3.26 -16.49 9.36
C LYS A 137 -3.26 -15.16 8.58
N ASN A 138 -2.97 -14.06 9.25
CA ASN A 138 -2.93 -12.74 8.66
C ASN A 138 -1.48 -12.27 8.53
N LEU A 139 -0.98 -12.22 7.29
CA LEU A 139 0.41 -11.89 7.01
C LEU A 139 0.76 -10.45 7.38
N MET A 140 -0.17 -9.50 7.25
CA MET A 140 0.09 -8.12 7.65
C MET A 140 0.32 -7.97 9.16
N ASN A 141 -0.47 -8.69 9.98
CA ASN A 141 -0.19 -8.77 11.43
C ASN A 141 1.15 -9.44 11.71
N LYS A 142 1.48 -10.46 10.92
CA LYS A 142 2.74 -11.19 11.10
C LYS A 142 3.94 -10.32 10.76
N LEU A 143 3.87 -9.53 9.69
CA LEU A 143 4.91 -8.55 9.34
C LEU A 143 5.10 -7.49 10.44
N GLN A 144 3.99 -6.93 10.93
CA GLN A 144 4.03 -5.95 12.01
C GLN A 144 4.70 -6.51 13.28
N HIS A 145 4.32 -7.73 13.65
CA HIS A 145 4.92 -8.45 14.78
C HIS A 145 6.41 -8.73 14.55
N ALA A 146 6.78 -9.20 13.35
CA ALA A 146 8.17 -9.48 13.00
C ALA A 146 9.06 -8.23 13.09
N LEU A 147 8.57 -7.07 12.63
CA LEU A 147 9.30 -5.81 12.76
C LEU A 147 9.55 -5.42 14.22
N LEU A 148 8.51 -5.52 15.07
CA LEU A 148 8.67 -5.23 16.50
C LEU A 148 9.64 -6.20 17.21
N ILE A 149 9.78 -7.43 16.71
CA ILE A 149 10.75 -8.37 17.24
C ILE A 149 12.18 -8.02 16.79
N LEU A 150 12.37 -7.49 15.55
CA LEU A 150 13.69 -7.06 15.10
C LEU A 150 14.30 -5.99 16.02
N TYR A 151 13.49 -5.20 16.70
CA TYR A 151 13.93 -4.27 17.75
C TYR A 151 14.81 -4.96 18.80
N ASN A 152 14.47 -6.19 19.21
CA ASN A 152 15.22 -6.92 20.25
C ASN A 152 16.57 -7.47 19.76
N TYR A 153 16.81 -7.49 18.46
CA TYR A 153 18.08 -7.91 17.86
C TYR A 153 19.01 -6.74 17.54
N ASP A 154 18.50 -5.50 17.65
CA ASP A 154 19.32 -4.30 17.49
C ASP A 154 19.98 -3.96 18.84
N PRO A 155 21.31 -3.81 18.89
CA PRO A 155 22.01 -3.49 20.16
C PRO A 155 21.74 -2.07 20.66
N ASP A 156 21.21 -1.16 19.81
CA ASP A 156 20.93 0.25 20.15
C ASP A 156 19.64 0.72 19.47
N PRO A 157 18.48 0.06 19.73
CA PRO A 157 17.26 0.26 18.96
C PRO A 157 16.66 1.65 19.10
N ASP A 158 16.83 2.30 20.27
CA ASP A 158 16.27 3.61 20.59
C ASP A 158 17.13 4.79 20.10
N ASN A 159 18.23 4.51 19.42
CA ASN A 159 19.04 5.56 18.81
C ASN A 159 18.34 6.15 17.59
N THR A 160 17.87 7.37 17.74
CA THR A 160 17.12 8.12 16.72
C THR A 160 17.98 9.14 15.97
N ASP A 161 19.32 9.03 16.03
CA ASP A 161 20.19 9.75 15.11
C ASP A 161 19.85 9.42 13.66
N VAL A 162 19.78 10.44 12.79
CA VAL A 162 19.28 10.26 11.41
C VAL A 162 20.10 9.26 10.61
N TYR A 163 21.42 9.24 10.79
CA TYR A 163 22.29 8.28 10.10
C TYR A 163 22.08 6.86 10.62
N GLN A 164 21.90 6.70 11.94
CA GLN A 164 21.58 5.40 12.54
C GLN A 164 20.20 4.90 12.08
N MET A 165 19.20 5.79 12.06
CA MET A 165 17.87 5.45 11.56
C MET A 165 17.89 5.05 10.08
N LEU A 166 18.69 5.71 9.24
CA LEU A 166 18.88 5.30 7.84
C LEU A 166 19.46 3.89 7.76
N GLY A 167 20.50 3.59 8.51
CA GLY A 167 21.12 2.25 8.54
C GLY A 167 20.13 1.15 8.98
N LYS A 168 19.42 1.38 10.09
CA LYS A 168 18.37 0.46 10.58
C LYS A 168 17.23 0.30 9.58
N GLY A 169 16.80 1.40 8.92
CA GLY A 169 15.78 1.38 7.88
C GLY A 169 16.20 0.55 6.66
N LEU A 170 17.46 0.65 6.22
CA LEU A 170 18.01 -0.16 5.14
C LEU A 170 18.09 -1.64 5.55
N ASP A 171 18.45 -1.94 6.79
CA ASP A 171 18.46 -3.30 7.33
C ASP A 171 17.03 -3.93 7.32
N ILE A 172 16.03 -3.18 7.76
CA ILE A 172 14.63 -3.59 7.69
C ILE A 172 14.20 -3.82 6.23
N MET A 173 14.54 -2.90 5.32
CA MET A 173 14.22 -3.03 3.89
C MET A 173 14.81 -4.30 3.29
N ALA A 174 16.04 -4.63 3.63
CA ALA A 174 16.74 -5.81 3.14
C ALA A 174 16.12 -7.13 3.64
N LYS A 175 15.66 -7.17 4.89
CA LYS A 175 15.11 -8.37 5.55
C LYS A 175 13.62 -8.61 5.24
N LEU A 176 12.85 -7.55 5.01
CA LEU A 176 11.39 -7.63 4.91
C LEU A 176 10.88 -8.53 3.77
N PRO A 177 11.50 -8.59 2.58
CA PRO A 177 11.12 -9.54 1.53
C PRO A 177 11.16 -11.00 2.01
N SER A 178 12.25 -11.40 2.66
CA SER A 178 12.40 -12.75 3.23
C SER A 178 11.38 -13.02 4.32
N ILE A 179 11.16 -12.06 5.23
CA ILE A 179 10.15 -12.17 6.30
C ILE A 179 8.75 -12.38 5.70
N ALA A 180 8.39 -11.64 4.66
CA ALA A 180 7.09 -11.78 4.00
C ALA A 180 6.92 -13.17 3.36
N CYS A 181 7.93 -13.64 2.63
CA CYS A 181 7.93 -14.95 1.99
C CYS A 181 7.87 -16.08 3.02
N TYR A 182 8.70 -16.04 4.05
CA TYR A 182 8.71 -17.07 5.10
C TYR A 182 7.45 -17.08 5.95
N ALA A 183 6.88 -15.92 6.23
CA ALA A 183 5.58 -15.84 6.90
C ALA A 183 4.47 -16.50 6.07
N TYR A 184 4.50 -16.35 4.75
CA TYR A 184 3.59 -17.05 3.85
C TYR A 184 3.86 -18.56 3.85
N MET A 185 5.11 -19.00 3.70
CA MET A 185 5.46 -20.42 3.73
C MET A 185 5.06 -21.10 5.05
N SER A 186 5.27 -20.42 6.17
CA SER A 186 4.81 -20.87 7.48
C SER A 186 3.29 -21.00 7.56
N LYS A 187 2.56 -20.00 7.01
CA LYS A 187 1.08 -20.04 6.97
C LYS A 187 0.58 -21.24 6.18
N VAL A 188 1.05 -21.43 4.95
CA VAL A 188 0.56 -22.52 4.07
C VAL A 188 0.99 -23.90 4.60
N HIS A 189 2.15 -24.01 5.22
CA HIS A 189 2.58 -25.24 5.87
C HIS A 189 1.66 -25.59 7.04
N TYR A 190 1.43 -24.66 7.94
CA TYR A 190 0.70 -24.93 9.18
C TYR A 190 -0.81 -25.06 8.97
N TYR A 191 -1.41 -24.13 8.19
CA TYR A 191 -2.88 -24.07 8.05
C TYR A 191 -3.39 -24.81 6.82
N ASP A 192 -2.65 -24.80 5.72
CA ASP A 192 -3.08 -25.38 4.45
C ASP A 192 -2.45 -26.77 4.20
N ARG A 193 -1.57 -27.23 5.12
CA ARG A 193 -0.92 -28.54 5.12
C ARG A 193 -0.02 -28.82 3.91
N HIS A 194 0.59 -27.78 3.34
CA HIS A 194 1.60 -27.92 2.30
C HIS A 194 2.98 -28.23 2.88
N SER A 195 3.86 -28.83 2.09
CA SER A 195 5.26 -29.03 2.47
C SER A 195 5.94 -27.67 2.72
N LEU A 196 6.76 -27.60 3.77
CA LEU A 196 7.57 -26.43 4.06
C LEU A 196 8.80 -26.44 3.17
N ILE A 197 8.93 -25.44 2.31
CA ILE A 197 10.09 -25.23 1.46
C ILE A 197 10.68 -23.87 1.83
N ILE A 198 11.96 -23.87 2.18
CA ILE A 198 12.71 -22.65 2.58
C ILE A 198 13.89 -22.49 1.63
N HIS A 199 13.86 -21.44 0.84
CA HIS A 199 15.01 -20.94 0.09
C HIS A 199 15.63 -19.77 0.84
N TYR A 200 16.91 -19.53 0.66
CA TYR A 200 17.62 -18.39 1.23
C TYR A 200 17.81 -17.29 0.19
N PRO A 201 17.76 -15.99 0.58
CA PRO A 201 18.01 -14.91 -0.35
C PRO A 201 19.44 -14.96 -0.88
N ARG A 202 19.61 -14.64 -2.15
CA ARG A 202 20.88 -14.61 -2.84
C ARG A 202 21.39 -13.18 -2.96
N LYS A 203 22.67 -12.97 -2.68
CA LYS A 203 23.30 -11.65 -2.74
C LYS A 203 23.42 -11.09 -4.16
N ASP A 204 23.45 -11.94 -5.16
CA ASP A 204 23.50 -11.60 -6.58
C ASP A 204 22.13 -11.35 -7.22
N TYR A 205 21.04 -11.45 -6.44
CA TYR A 205 19.68 -11.19 -6.90
C TYR A 205 19.18 -9.82 -6.41
N SER A 206 18.38 -9.16 -7.26
CA SER A 206 17.59 -8.00 -6.85
C SER A 206 16.46 -8.41 -5.87
N THR A 207 15.82 -7.42 -5.24
CA THR A 207 14.65 -7.65 -4.38
C THR A 207 13.55 -8.43 -5.10
N ALA A 208 13.24 -8.06 -6.34
CA ALA A 208 12.23 -8.76 -7.14
C ALA A 208 12.60 -10.21 -7.44
N GLN A 209 13.85 -10.47 -7.81
CA GLN A 209 14.37 -11.80 -8.07
C GLN A 209 14.36 -12.67 -6.82
N ASN A 210 14.78 -12.11 -5.68
CA ASN A 210 14.73 -12.81 -4.40
C ASN A 210 13.30 -13.19 -4.00
N ILE A 211 12.33 -12.28 -4.13
CA ILE A 211 10.93 -12.59 -3.82
C ILE A 211 10.44 -13.77 -4.67
N LEU A 212 10.69 -13.77 -5.99
CA LEU A 212 10.26 -14.86 -6.87
C LEU A 212 10.94 -16.19 -6.53
N SER A 213 12.25 -16.15 -6.27
CA SER A 213 13.02 -17.34 -5.88
C SER A 213 12.56 -17.91 -4.55
N LEU A 214 12.29 -17.06 -3.55
CA LEU A 214 11.86 -17.46 -2.21
C LEU A 214 10.44 -18.08 -2.21
N LEU A 215 9.57 -17.63 -3.11
CA LEU A 215 8.17 -18.08 -3.15
C LEU A 215 7.94 -19.34 -3.96
N ARG A 216 8.79 -19.63 -4.94
CA ARG A 216 8.60 -20.75 -5.85
C ARG A 216 9.27 -22.02 -5.33
N PRO A 217 8.60 -23.18 -5.38
CA PRO A 217 9.18 -24.43 -4.86
C PRO A 217 10.51 -24.83 -5.50
N ASP A 218 10.69 -24.51 -6.79
CA ASP A 218 11.91 -24.76 -7.56
C ASP A 218 12.89 -23.58 -7.59
N GLY A 219 12.50 -22.41 -7.06
CA GLY A 219 13.28 -21.17 -7.08
C GLY A 219 13.45 -20.56 -8.47
N VAL A 220 12.76 -21.06 -9.50
CA VAL A 220 12.97 -20.67 -10.92
C VAL A 220 12.01 -19.56 -11.34
N PHE A 221 12.54 -18.58 -12.06
CA PHE A 221 11.76 -17.49 -12.67
C PHE A 221 12.42 -17.04 -13.99
N SER A 222 11.65 -16.37 -14.83
CA SER A 222 12.18 -15.76 -16.06
C SER A 222 12.52 -14.28 -15.85
N ASP A 223 13.41 -13.73 -16.67
CA ASP A 223 13.75 -12.30 -16.66
C ASP A 223 12.52 -11.40 -16.85
N ALA A 224 11.57 -11.84 -17.67
CA ALA A 224 10.33 -11.11 -17.89
C ALA A 224 9.46 -11.02 -16.62
N GLU A 225 9.41 -12.08 -15.83
CA GLU A 225 8.69 -12.11 -14.56
C GLU A 225 9.41 -11.25 -13.50
N ALA A 226 10.73 -11.35 -13.42
CA ALA A 226 11.54 -10.50 -12.55
C ALA A 226 11.34 -9.02 -12.89
N LYS A 227 11.37 -8.66 -14.18
CA LYS A 227 11.10 -7.30 -14.65
C LYS A 227 9.72 -6.81 -14.27
N LEU A 228 8.67 -7.63 -14.44
CA LEU A 228 7.30 -7.23 -14.05
C LEU A 228 7.20 -6.97 -12.56
N LEU A 229 7.78 -7.84 -11.72
CA LEU A 229 7.76 -7.64 -10.27
C LEU A 229 8.57 -6.42 -9.84
N ASP A 230 9.73 -6.19 -10.44
CA ASP A 230 10.57 -5.03 -10.20
C ASP A 230 9.84 -3.72 -10.50
N ILE A 231 9.13 -3.65 -11.64
CA ILE A 231 8.25 -2.51 -11.98
C ILE A 231 7.13 -2.35 -10.96
N LEU A 232 6.50 -3.44 -10.50
CA LEU A 232 5.45 -3.37 -9.48
C LEU A 232 5.99 -2.80 -8.18
N LEU A 233 7.15 -3.24 -7.71
CA LEU A 233 7.79 -2.71 -6.52
C LEU A 233 8.12 -1.21 -6.70
N PHE A 234 8.70 -0.83 -7.83
CA PHE A 234 8.97 0.56 -8.19
C PHE A 234 7.72 1.44 -8.11
N LEU A 235 6.60 1.02 -8.72
CA LEU A 235 5.37 1.80 -8.79
C LEU A 235 4.68 1.97 -7.44
N HIS A 236 4.94 1.10 -6.48
CA HIS A 236 4.39 1.16 -5.13
C HIS A 236 5.33 1.84 -4.12
N ALA A 237 6.57 2.18 -4.50
CA ALA A 237 7.61 2.65 -3.58
C ALA A 237 7.23 3.90 -2.79
N ASP A 238 6.57 4.87 -3.42
CA ASP A 238 5.99 6.03 -2.70
C ASP A 238 4.73 6.57 -3.41
N HIS A 239 3.96 7.38 -2.69
CA HIS A 239 2.79 8.09 -3.22
C HIS A 239 2.47 9.35 -2.41
N GLY A 240 3.51 10.03 -1.94
CA GLY A 240 3.44 11.28 -1.21
C GLY A 240 3.07 11.14 0.27
N GLY A 241 3.45 12.16 1.03
CA GLY A 241 3.27 12.23 2.48
C GLY A 241 1.82 12.22 2.97
N GLY A 242 0.86 12.51 2.10
CA GLY A 242 -0.57 12.50 2.42
C GLY A 242 -1.24 11.12 2.38
N THR A 243 -0.56 10.05 1.96
CA THR A 243 -1.12 8.70 2.07
C THR A 243 -1.23 8.28 3.53
N ASN A 244 -2.32 7.60 3.89
CA ASN A 244 -2.64 7.32 5.29
C ASN A 244 -1.49 6.64 6.06
N SER A 245 -0.84 5.64 5.49
CA SER A 245 0.29 4.94 6.13
C SER A 245 1.55 5.78 6.23
N THR A 246 1.85 6.64 5.24
CA THR A 246 2.96 7.59 5.29
C THR A 246 2.69 8.68 6.33
N PHE A 247 1.47 9.22 6.36
CA PHE A 247 1.08 10.18 7.37
C PHE A 247 1.13 9.59 8.79
N THR A 248 0.66 8.35 8.98
CA THR A 248 0.80 7.62 10.24
C THR A 248 2.27 7.47 10.65
N ASN A 249 3.16 7.15 9.69
CA ASN A 249 4.59 7.06 9.92
C ASN A 249 5.13 8.37 10.49
N VAL A 250 4.86 9.48 9.81
CA VAL A 250 5.36 10.80 10.19
C VAL A 250 4.77 11.26 11.53
N VAL A 251 3.48 10.98 11.80
CA VAL A 251 2.85 11.27 13.09
C VAL A 251 3.56 10.54 14.23
N VAL A 252 3.81 9.23 14.06
CA VAL A 252 4.50 8.42 15.09
C VAL A 252 5.97 8.85 15.22
N ALA A 253 6.68 9.06 14.10
CA ALA A 253 8.06 9.53 14.08
C ALA A 253 8.23 10.90 14.78
N SER A 254 7.21 11.77 14.73
CA SER A 254 7.23 13.09 15.38
C SER A 254 7.31 13.03 16.91
N THR A 255 7.10 11.86 17.51
CA THR A 255 7.29 11.61 18.95
C THR A 255 8.73 11.26 19.32
N ASP A 256 9.61 11.16 18.34
CA ASP A 256 11.02 10.75 18.47
C ASP A 256 11.22 9.28 18.93
N THR A 257 10.24 8.42 18.62
CA THR A 257 10.32 6.98 18.92
C THR A 257 11.21 6.25 17.89
N ASP A 258 11.52 4.99 18.19
CA ASP A 258 12.36 4.11 17.38
C ASP A 258 11.77 3.82 15.99
N ILE A 259 12.62 3.39 15.06
CA ILE A 259 12.25 3.13 13.67
C ILE A 259 11.32 1.89 13.52
N TYR A 260 11.48 0.86 14.38
CA TYR A 260 10.70 -0.37 14.33
C TYR A 260 9.24 -0.11 14.67
N SER A 261 8.99 0.63 15.76
CA SER A 261 7.64 1.08 16.17
C SER A 261 6.99 1.95 15.11
N THR A 262 7.76 2.87 14.51
CA THR A 262 7.27 3.75 13.45
C THR A 262 6.87 2.96 12.19
N MET A 263 7.70 2.05 11.71
CA MET A 263 7.39 1.22 10.55
C MET A 263 6.24 0.24 10.84
N ALA A 264 6.19 -0.36 12.03
CA ALA A 264 5.09 -1.22 12.45
C ALA A 264 3.74 -0.49 12.44
N SER A 265 3.69 0.78 12.89
CA SER A 265 2.49 1.61 12.85
C SER A 265 1.99 1.84 11.40
N SER A 266 2.91 2.05 10.47
CA SER A 266 2.63 2.22 9.04
C SER A 266 2.05 0.96 8.40
N ILE A 267 2.57 -0.22 8.77
CA ILE A 267 2.01 -1.51 8.37
C ILE A 267 0.58 -1.66 8.91
N GLY A 268 0.33 -1.27 10.17
CA GLY A 268 -1.00 -1.27 10.77
C GLY A 268 -1.99 -0.41 10.01
N ALA A 269 -1.58 0.78 9.58
CA ALA A 269 -2.38 1.69 8.76
C ALA A 269 -2.64 1.10 7.36
N LEU A 270 -1.60 0.56 6.69
CA LEU A 270 -1.72 -0.03 5.35
C LEU A 270 -2.60 -1.29 5.35
N LYS A 271 -2.62 -2.06 6.43
CA LYS A 271 -3.46 -3.26 6.58
C LYS A 271 -4.95 -2.97 6.41
N GLY A 272 -5.40 -1.77 6.71
CA GLY A 272 -6.82 -1.39 6.69
C GLY A 272 -7.48 -1.63 5.33
N PRO A 273 -8.72 -2.16 5.29
CA PRO A 273 -9.41 -2.49 4.03
C PRO A 273 -9.74 -1.27 3.15
N ARG A 274 -9.65 -0.07 3.70
CA ARG A 274 -9.81 1.20 2.96
C ARG A 274 -8.49 1.75 2.43
N HIS A 275 -7.38 1.05 2.65
CA HIS A 275 -6.05 1.44 2.19
C HIS A 275 -5.41 0.26 1.41
N GLY A 276 -4.42 -0.45 1.92
CA GLY A 276 -3.72 -1.49 1.19
C GLY A 276 -4.53 -2.76 0.85
N GLY A 277 -5.72 -2.93 1.44
CA GLY A 277 -6.61 -4.05 1.10
C GLY A 277 -7.43 -3.87 -0.18
N ALA A 278 -7.30 -2.73 -0.89
CA ALA A 278 -8.12 -2.43 -2.05
C ALA A 278 -7.79 -3.32 -3.26
N ASN A 279 -6.52 -3.70 -3.47
CA ASN A 279 -6.12 -4.56 -4.57
C ASN A 279 -6.70 -5.99 -4.46
N ILE A 280 -6.77 -6.54 -3.25
CA ILE A 280 -7.40 -7.86 -3.01
C ILE A 280 -8.90 -7.79 -3.35
N ARG A 281 -9.56 -6.70 -2.99
CA ARG A 281 -10.99 -6.49 -3.31
C ARG A 281 -11.21 -6.33 -4.81
N ALA A 282 -10.36 -5.57 -5.49
CA ALA A 282 -10.40 -5.41 -6.95
C ALA A 282 -10.20 -6.75 -7.65
N SER A 283 -9.20 -7.52 -7.24
CA SER A 283 -8.94 -8.86 -7.78
C SER A 283 -10.13 -9.82 -7.56
N LYS A 284 -10.68 -9.88 -6.33
CA LYS A 284 -11.85 -10.72 -6.03
C LYS A 284 -13.08 -10.30 -6.83
N MET A 285 -13.33 -9.01 -6.96
CA MET A 285 -14.44 -8.48 -7.77
C MET A 285 -14.27 -8.90 -9.23
N MET A 286 -13.09 -8.74 -9.82
CA MET A 286 -12.84 -9.11 -11.21
C MET A 286 -12.99 -10.60 -11.45
N HIS A 287 -12.53 -11.47 -10.53
CA HIS A 287 -12.77 -12.90 -10.62
C HIS A 287 -14.27 -13.22 -10.58
N ALA A 288 -15.01 -12.66 -9.62
CA ALA A 288 -16.46 -12.87 -9.53
C ALA A 288 -17.21 -12.36 -10.78
N VAL A 289 -16.77 -11.25 -11.38
CA VAL A 289 -17.33 -10.75 -12.64
C VAL A 289 -17.06 -11.73 -13.77
N ILE A 290 -15.81 -12.19 -13.92
CA ILE A 290 -15.44 -13.17 -14.97
C ILE A 290 -16.21 -14.48 -14.78
N ASP A 291 -16.33 -14.99 -13.55
CA ASP A 291 -17.08 -16.21 -13.24
C ASP A 291 -18.57 -16.09 -13.60
N LYS A 292 -19.16 -14.89 -13.41
CA LYS A 292 -20.58 -14.65 -13.69
C LYS A 292 -20.89 -14.48 -15.18
N ILE A 293 -20.07 -13.72 -15.91
CA ILE A 293 -20.41 -13.33 -17.30
C ILE A 293 -19.50 -13.92 -18.36
N GLY A 294 -18.37 -14.55 -17.97
CA GLY A 294 -17.40 -15.16 -18.86
C GLY A 294 -16.49 -14.15 -19.59
N LEU A 295 -15.34 -14.62 -20.05
CA LEU A 295 -14.32 -13.79 -20.74
C LEU A 295 -14.79 -13.21 -22.08
N ASN A 296 -15.76 -13.87 -22.72
CA ASN A 296 -16.30 -13.46 -24.05
C ASN A 296 -17.54 -12.57 -23.93
N ALA A 297 -17.90 -12.08 -22.73
CA ALA A 297 -19.05 -11.23 -22.52
C ALA A 297 -19.01 -9.99 -23.41
N SER A 298 -20.18 -9.54 -23.87
CA SER A 298 -20.33 -8.30 -24.63
C SER A 298 -20.17 -7.07 -23.73
N ASN A 299 -19.97 -5.89 -24.31
CA ASN A 299 -19.87 -4.65 -23.56
C ASN A 299 -21.18 -4.32 -22.84
N GLU A 300 -22.33 -4.63 -23.45
CA GLU A 300 -23.66 -4.44 -22.84
C GLU A 300 -23.81 -5.27 -21.56
N LYS A 301 -23.32 -6.53 -21.58
CA LYS A 301 -23.33 -7.39 -20.39
C LYS A 301 -22.39 -6.89 -19.31
N MET A 302 -21.25 -6.32 -19.68
CA MET A 302 -20.34 -5.64 -18.74
C MET A 302 -21.00 -4.37 -18.14
N GLU A 303 -21.70 -3.56 -18.96
CA GLU A 303 -22.45 -2.39 -18.49
C GLU A 303 -23.49 -2.75 -17.45
N GLU A 304 -24.31 -3.79 -17.74
CA GLU A 304 -25.30 -4.32 -16.80
C GLU A 304 -24.63 -4.72 -15.47
N THR A 305 -23.52 -5.45 -15.55
CA THR A 305 -22.76 -5.93 -14.37
C THR A 305 -22.20 -4.77 -13.55
N VAL A 306 -21.66 -3.73 -14.18
CA VAL A 306 -21.20 -2.53 -13.46
C VAL A 306 -22.35 -1.85 -12.72
N ARG A 307 -23.52 -1.73 -13.34
CA ARG A 307 -24.72 -1.18 -12.68
C ARG A 307 -25.20 -2.04 -11.52
N GLU A 308 -25.16 -3.37 -11.66
CA GLU A 308 -25.48 -4.28 -10.55
C GLU A 308 -24.53 -4.07 -9.35
N ILE A 309 -23.23 -3.87 -9.60
CA ILE A 309 -22.25 -3.56 -8.55
C ILE A 309 -22.62 -2.25 -7.84
N LEU A 310 -22.86 -1.18 -8.61
CA LEU A 310 -23.19 0.14 -8.08
C LEU A 310 -24.50 0.12 -7.27
N ASN A 311 -25.50 -0.63 -7.74
CA ASN A 311 -26.80 -0.79 -7.09
C ASN A 311 -26.79 -1.81 -5.93
N LYS A 312 -25.64 -2.44 -5.62
CA LYS A 312 -25.48 -3.46 -4.57
C LYS A 312 -26.29 -4.75 -4.81
N THR A 313 -26.63 -5.03 -6.05
CA THR A 313 -27.34 -6.26 -6.45
C THR A 313 -26.39 -7.35 -6.93
N PHE A 314 -25.13 -7.00 -7.22
CA PHE A 314 -24.09 -7.99 -7.50
C PHE A 314 -23.63 -8.66 -6.20
N PRO A 315 -23.45 -9.99 -6.16
CA PRO A 315 -23.08 -10.71 -4.96
C PRO A 315 -21.75 -10.18 -4.34
N GLN A 316 -21.71 -10.09 -3.02
CA GLN A 316 -20.52 -9.71 -2.23
C GLN A 316 -19.96 -8.32 -2.52
N THR A 317 -20.76 -7.40 -3.05
CA THR A 317 -20.36 -6.00 -3.27
C THR A 317 -21.06 -5.05 -2.29
N ASP A 318 -20.40 -3.95 -1.99
CA ASP A 318 -20.89 -2.85 -1.13
C ASP A 318 -21.31 -1.60 -1.95
N GLY A 319 -21.42 -1.75 -3.29
CA GLY A 319 -21.73 -0.66 -4.21
C GLY A 319 -20.49 0.07 -4.72
N LEU A 320 -19.29 -0.46 -4.47
CA LEU A 320 -18.03 0.08 -4.98
C LEU A 320 -17.47 -0.80 -6.10
N VAL A 321 -17.15 -0.18 -7.23
CA VAL A 321 -16.34 -0.82 -8.26
C VAL A 321 -14.89 -0.64 -7.86
N TYR A 322 -14.30 -1.68 -7.24
CA TYR A 322 -12.94 -1.62 -6.72
C TYR A 322 -11.93 -1.49 -7.85
N GLY A 323 -10.86 -0.73 -7.61
CA GLY A 323 -9.86 -0.39 -8.62
C GLY A 323 -10.20 0.85 -9.44
N PHE A 324 -11.29 1.57 -9.10
CA PHE A 324 -11.69 2.81 -9.75
C PHE A 324 -11.84 3.97 -8.77
N GLY A 325 -11.40 5.15 -9.21
CA GLY A 325 -11.38 6.37 -8.40
C GLY A 325 -10.13 6.50 -7.54
N HIS A 326 -9.74 7.73 -7.32
CA HIS A 326 -8.56 8.09 -6.53
C HIS A 326 -8.78 9.45 -5.84
N ALA A 327 -8.07 9.68 -4.75
CA ALA A 327 -8.18 10.93 -4.00
C ALA A 327 -7.62 12.16 -4.74
N VAL A 328 -6.73 11.94 -5.73
CA VAL A 328 -6.07 13.00 -6.50
C VAL A 328 -6.30 12.80 -7.99
N TYR A 329 -6.03 11.61 -8.54
CA TYR A 329 -6.17 11.32 -9.96
C TYR A 329 -7.64 11.26 -10.40
N THR A 330 -7.91 11.84 -11.57
CA THR A 330 -9.25 11.88 -12.17
C THR A 330 -9.28 11.26 -13.58
N LEU A 331 -8.41 11.73 -14.49
CA LEU A 331 -8.37 11.26 -15.88
C LEU A 331 -7.56 9.98 -16.04
N SER A 332 -6.39 9.90 -15.39
CA SER A 332 -5.50 8.73 -15.44
C SER A 332 -4.71 8.57 -14.14
N ASP A 333 -4.31 7.33 -13.82
CA ASP A 333 -3.29 6.99 -12.82
C ASP A 333 -2.07 6.44 -13.58
N PRO A 334 -0.92 7.13 -13.56
CA PRO A 334 0.24 6.74 -14.34
C PRO A 334 0.75 5.34 -13.97
N ARG A 335 0.54 4.90 -12.74
CA ARG A 335 0.91 3.57 -12.28
C ARG A 335 0.05 2.49 -12.93
N ALA A 336 -1.27 2.71 -13.01
CA ALA A 336 -2.18 1.79 -13.68
C ALA A 336 -1.88 1.68 -15.19
N GLU A 337 -1.52 2.79 -15.83
CA GLU A 337 -1.14 2.80 -17.25
C GLU A 337 0.15 2.03 -17.52
N ILE A 338 1.17 2.22 -16.69
CA ILE A 338 2.42 1.47 -16.79
C ILE A 338 2.16 -0.02 -16.57
N MET A 339 1.43 -0.39 -15.52
CA MET A 339 1.07 -1.79 -15.26
C MET A 339 0.32 -2.42 -16.42
N ARG A 340 -0.67 -1.72 -16.99
CA ARG A 340 -1.44 -2.19 -18.15
C ARG A 340 -0.53 -2.54 -19.33
N LYS A 341 0.47 -1.71 -19.61
CA LYS A 341 1.45 -1.96 -20.69
C LYS A 341 2.20 -3.28 -20.46
N TYR A 342 2.85 -3.42 -19.29
CA TYR A 342 3.69 -4.58 -18.99
C TYR A 342 2.90 -5.86 -18.70
N CYS A 343 1.69 -5.75 -18.12
CA CYS A 343 0.78 -6.90 -18.00
C CYS A 343 0.43 -7.51 -19.34
N GLY A 344 0.16 -6.69 -20.37
CA GLY A 344 -0.19 -7.19 -21.69
C GLY A 344 0.93 -8.02 -22.33
N GLU A 345 2.18 -7.61 -22.15
CA GLU A 345 3.36 -8.34 -22.66
C GLU A 345 3.49 -9.74 -22.01
N ILE A 346 3.32 -9.82 -20.69
CA ILE A 346 3.40 -11.08 -19.95
C ILE A 346 2.17 -11.96 -20.19
N ALA A 347 0.97 -11.38 -20.22
CA ALA A 347 -0.26 -12.10 -20.53
C ALA A 347 -0.16 -12.84 -21.87
N LYS A 348 0.42 -12.20 -22.89
CA LYS A 348 0.70 -12.81 -24.19
C LYS A 348 1.63 -14.01 -24.07
N LYS A 349 2.74 -13.86 -23.34
CA LYS A 349 3.71 -14.96 -23.14
C LYS A 349 3.11 -16.16 -22.38
N LYS A 350 2.09 -15.91 -21.55
CA LYS A 350 1.45 -16.95 -20.71
C LYS A 350 0.12 -17.48 -21.28
N GLY A 351 -0.30 -17.03 -22.48
CA GLY A 351 -1.58 -17.46 -23.10
C GLY A 351 -2.82 -16.92 -22.39
N LEU A 352 -2.70 -15.78 -21.68
CA LEU A 352 -3.77 -15.14 -20.92
C LEU A 352 -4.28 -13.85 -21.59
N GLU A 353 -4.08 -13.70 -22.91
CA GLU A 353 -4.50 -12.50 -23.65
C GLU A 353 -6.00 -12.23 -23.56
N LYS A 354 -6.84 -13.28 -23.58
CA LYS A 354 -8.30 -13.13 -23.47
C LYS A 354 -8.69 -12.53 -22.13
N GLN A 355 -8.03 -12.94 -21.05
CA GLN A 355 -8.29 -12.38 -19.72
C GLN A 355 -7.82 -10.93 -19.64
N PHE A 356 -6.65 -10.61 -20.17
CA PHE A 356 -6.15 -9.25 -20.24
C PHE A 356 -7.06 -8.34 -21.08
N ASP A 357 -7.55 -8.81 -22.24
CA ASP A 357 -8.50 -8.08 -23.07
C ASP A 357 -9.82 -7.83 -22.33
N PHE A 358 -10.30 -8.82 -21.57
CA PHE A 358 -11.48 -8.64 -20.70
C PHE A 358 -11.26 -7.51 -19.69
N TYR A 359 -10.10 -7.47 -19.00
CA TYR A 359 -9.77 -6.38 -18.07
C TYR A 359 -9.79 -5.01 -18.76
N ARG A 360 -9.20 -4.89 -19.96
CA ARG A 360 -9.19 -3.64 -20.72
C ARG A 360 -10.60 -3.18 -21.14
N ARG A 361 -11.43 -4.12 -21.62
CA ARG A 361 -12.81 -3.79 -22.00
C ARG A 361 -13.65 -3.40 -20.80
N PHE A 362 -13.55 -4.14 -19.71
CA PHE A 362 -14.25 -3.83 -18.46
C PHE A 362 -13.81 -2.48 -17.89
N GLU A 363 -12.51 -2.15 -17.94
CA GLU A 363 -12.02 -0.83 -17.54
C GLU A 363 -12.73 0.29 -18.28
N ASN A 364 -12.79 0.21 -19.62
CA ASN A 364 -13.42 1.24 -20.46
C ASN A 364 -14.92 1.39 -20.16
N VAL A 365 -15.62 0.26 -20.02
CA VAL A 365 -17.04 0.23 -19.68
C VAL A 365 -17.29 0.82 -18.29
N ALA A 366 -16.52 0.38 -17.28
CA ALA A 366 -16.68 0.86 -15.92
C ALA A 366 -16.38 2.36 -15.79
N LYS A 367 -15.31 2.87 -16.40
CA LYS A 367 -15.03 4.31 -16.44
C LYS A 367 -16.20 5.11 -16.97
N LYS A 368 -16.75 4.72 -18.14
CA LYS A 368 -17.88 5.40 -18.78
C LYS A 368 -19.10 5.48 -17.84
N ILE A 369 -19.48 4.36 -17.23
CA ILE A 369 -20.69 4.29 -16.40
C ILE A 369 -20.50 5.04 -15.09
N ILE A 370 -19.39 4.81 -14.39
CA ILE A 370 -19.13 5.45 -13.09
C ILE A 370 -19.02 6.96 -13.25
N SER A 371 -18.36 7.44 -14.31
CA SER A 371 -18.24 8.89 -14.59
C SER A 371 -19.61 9.50 -14.89
N ALA A 372 -20.45 8.83 -15.67
CA ALA A 372 -21.79 9.30 -15.97
C ALA A 372 -22.69 9.35 -14.71
N GLU A 373 -22.62 8.35 -13.84
CA GLU A 373 -23.44 8.31 -12.61
C GLU A 373 -22.99 9.31 -11.55
N LYS A 374 -21.67 9.57 -11.47
CA LYS A 374 -21.12 10.51 -10.48
C LYS A 374 -21.01 11.95 -10.98
N GLY A 375 -21.20 12.18 -12.28
CA GLY A 375 -21.04 13.50 -12.90
C GLY A 375 -19.61 14.04 -12.83
N MET A 376 -18.60 13.14 -12.74
CA MET A 376 -17.18 13.50 -12.64
C MET A 376 -16.31 12.44 -13.29
N ASP A 377 -15.14 12.87 -13.77
CA ASP A 377 -14.17 11.94 -14.34
C ASP A 377 -13.63 10.95 -13.29
N ILE A 378 -13.57 9.68 -13.67
CA ILE A 378 -13.06 8.59 -12.84
C ILE A 378 -12.07 7.76 -13.65
N CYS A 379 -10.88 7.53 -13.12
CA CYS A 379 -9.92 6.61 -13.72
C CYS A 379 -9.81 5.28 -12.94
N SER A 380 -9.27 4.24 -13.60
CA SER A 380 -8.73 3.08 -12.92
C SER A 380 -7.49 3.50 -12.12
N ASN A 381 -7.32 2.92 -10.95
CA ASN A 381 -6.17 3.18 -10.09
C ASN A 381 -5.20 1.97 -10.07
N VAL A 382 -4.11 2.10 -9.32
CA VAL A 382 -3.06 1.09 -9.21
C VAL A 382 -3.60 -0.31 -8.83
N ASP A 383 -4.66 -0.37 -8.01
CA ASP A 383 -5.21 -1.63 -7.49
C ASP A 383 -5.94 -2.46 -8.56
N TYR A 384 -6.41 -1.82 -9.65
CA TYR A 384 -7.12 -2.50 -10.72
C TYR A 384 -6.23 -3.53 -11.45
N TYR A 385 -5.00 -3.15 -11.79
CA TYR A 385 -4.08 -4.01 -12.52
C TYR A 385 -3.10 -4.78 -11.64
N SER A 386 -2.76 -4.29 -10.44
CA SER A 386 -1.75 -4.93 -9.60
C SER A 386 -2.10 -6.37 -9.23
N GLY A 387 -3.37 -6.65 -8.92
CA GLY A 387 -3.83 -8.01 -8.65
C GLY A 387 -3.67 -8.96 -9.85
N PHE A 388 -3.95 -8.47 -11.05
CA PHE A 388 -3.74 -9.24 -12.29
C PHE A 388 -2.25 -9.49 -12.58
N CYS A 389 -1.40 -8.48 -12.37
CA CYS A 389 0.05 -8.64 -12.48
C CYS A 389 0.57 -9.71 -11.51
N TYR A 390 0.14 -9.70 -10.25
CA TYR A 390 0.53 -10.73 -9.28
C TYR A 390 0.02 -12.11 -9.69
N GLN A 391 -1.20 -12.21 -10.24
CA GLN A 391 -1.72 -13.46 -10.79
C GLN A 391 -0.83 -13.99 -11.93
N LEU A 392 -0.40 -13.13 -12.87
CA LEU A 392 0.53 -13.48 -13.93
C LEU A 392 1.87 -14.02 -13.41
N LEU A 393 2.31 -13.55 -12.25
CA LEU A 393 3.54 -13.99 -11.58
C LEU A 393 3.34 -15.25 -10.73
N GLY A 394 2.10 -15.73 -10.56
CA GLY A 394 1.78 -16.83 -9.65
C GLY A 394 1.92 -16.48 -8.18
N ILE A 395 1.87 -15.18 -7.84
CA ILE A 395 1.96 -14.70 -6.46
C ILE A 395 0.59 -14.86 -5.78
N PRO A 396 0.53 -15.52 -4.61
CA PRO A 396 -0.71 -15.72 -3.87
C PRO A 396 -1.34 -14.42 -3.35
N GLN A 397 -2.68 -14.35 -3.30
CA GLN A 397 -3.41 -13.17 -2.81
C GLN A 397 -3.01 -12.74 -1.39
N ASP A 398 -2.64 -13.67 -0.54
CA ASP A 398 -2.16 -13.38 0.81
C ASP A 398 -0.95 -12.43 0.85
N LEU A 399 -0.16 -12.42 -0.23
CA LEU A 399 1.05 -11.61 -0.36
C LEU A 399 0.84 -10.26 -1.06
N TYR A 400 -0.32 -9.97 -1.63
CA TYR A 400 -0.53 -8.71 -2.36
C TYR A 400 -0.26 -7.48 -1.48
N THR A 401 -0.89 -7.40 -0.31
CA THR A 401 -0.64 -6.29 0.63
C THR A 401 0.74 -6.37 1.31
N PRO A 402 1.25 -7.54 1.73
CA PRO A 402 2.64 -7.68 2.18
C PRO A 402 3.69 -7.18 1.19
N LEU A 403 3.56 -7.48 -0.11
CA LEU A 403 4.49 -6.96 -1.12
C LEU A 403 4.34 -5.45 -1.34
N PHE A 404 3.14 -4.91 -1.12
CA PHE A 404 2.97 -3.47 -1.06
C PHE A 404 3.74 -2.85 0.13
N VAL A 405 3.76 -3.51 1.31
CA VAL A 405 4.60 -3.07 2.44
C VAL A 405 6.08 -3.07 2.05
N VAL A 406 6.57 -4.19 1.48
CA VAL A 406 7.96 -4.32 1.03
C VAL A 406 8.35 -3.15 0.13
N SER A 407 7.51 -2.84 -0.83
CA SER A 407 7.75 -1.73 -1.76
C SER A 407 7.69 -0.35 -1.08
N ARG A 408 6.66 -0.09 -0.26
CA ARG A 408 6.38 1.24 0.32
C ARG A 408 7.30 1.61 1.48
N LEU A 409 8.01 0.65 2.06
CA LEU A 409 8.85 0.90 3.24
C LEU A 409 9.88 1.98 2.97
N VAL A 410 10.47 2.02 1.77
CA VAL A 410 11.42 3.07 1.38
C VAL A 410 10.79 4.47 1.41
N GLY A 411 9.55 4.61 0.90
CA GLY A 411 8.82 5.87 0.97
C GLY A 411 8.57 6.30 2.41
N TRP A 412 8.14 5.38 3.28
CA TRP A 412 7.98 5.66 4.71
C TRP A 412 9.29 6.09 5.36
N LEU A 413 10.40 5.39 5.07
CA LEU A 413 11.72 5.73 5.58
C LEU A 413 12.15 7.13 5.13
N ALA A 414 11.99 7.43 3.84
CA ALA A 414 12.37 8.74 3.30
C ALA A 414 11.59 9.87 3.98
N HIS A 415 10.26 9.75 4.10
CA HIS A 415 9.42 10.76 4.77
C HIS A 415 9.73 10.87 6.28
N ASN A 416 10.05 9.77 6.95
CA ASN A 416 10.48 9.75 8.34
C ASN A 416 11.76 10.59 8.54
N LEU A 417 12.80 10.28 7.75
CA LEU A 417 14.09 10.97 7.80
C LEU A 417 13.95 12.45 7.42
N GLU A 418 13.14 12.78 6.40
CA GLU A 418 12.87 14.17 6.02
C GLU A 418 12.20 14.95 7.15
N ASN A 419 11.18 14.38 7.80
CA ASN A 419 10.50 15.00 8.93
C ASN A 419 11.48 15.27 10.08
N LYS A 420 12.30 14.27 10.43
CA LYS A 420 13.29 14.40 11.51
C LYS A 420 14.36 15.46 11.20
N LEU A 421 14.80 15.57 9.96
CA LEU A 421 15.82 16.53 9.54
C LEU A 421 15.31 17.98 9.51
N TYR A 422 14.05 18.21 9.14
CA TYR A 422 13.60 19.57 8.73
C TYR A 422 12.42 20.12 9.52
N ASP A 423 11.60 19.29 10.17
CA ASP A 423 10.49 19.75 11.02
C ASP A 423 10.69 19.35 12.47
N GLY A 424 10.76 18.07 12.77
CA GLY A 424 11.04 17.50 14.10
C GLY A 424 10.01 17.85 15.19
N ARG A 425 8.90 18.52 14.83
CA ARG A 425 7.87 18.91 15.79
C ARG A 425 6.87 17.79 16.01
N ILE A 426 6.49 17.57 17.29
CA ILE A 426 5.42 16.63 17.61
C ILE A 426 4.10 17.10 17.00
N MET A 427 3.45 16.21 16.23
CA MET A 427 2.14 16.48 15.65
C MET A 427 1.04 16.31 16.68
N ARG A 428 0.42 17.42 17.06
CA ARG A 428 -0.64 17.47 18.07
C ARG A 428 -1.81 18.35 17.60
N PRO A 429 -2.71 17.82 16.75
CA PRO A 429 -3.89 18.57 16.29
C PRO A 429 -4.86 18.83 17.46
N ALA A 430 -5.66 19.89 17.33
CA ALA A 430 -6.72 20.21 18.28
C ALA A 430 -7.99 19.41 17.98
N THR A 431 -8.72 19.06 19.06
CA THR A 431 -10.09 18.55 19.00
C THR A 431 -11.01 19.38 19.88
N LYS A 432 -12.28 19.54 19.48
CA LYS A 432 -13.28 20.28 20.23
C LYS A 432 -14.14 19.32 21.03
N PHE A 433 -14.20 19.51 22.36
CA PHE A 433 -15.18 18.83 23.19
C PHE A 433 -16.56 19.45 22.95
N VAL A 434 -17.55 18.63 22.68
CA VAL A 434 -18.93 19.02 22.34
C VAL A 434 -19.98 18.42 23.29
N GLY A 435 -19.55 17.74 24.34
CA GLY A 435 -20.43 17.22 25.39
C GLY A 435 -20.77 18.29 26.43
N SER A 436 -21.74 18.00 27.31
CA SER A 436 -22.05 18.80 28.48
C SER A 436 -20.94 18.68 29.51
N LEU A 437 -20.66 19.79 30.22
CA LEU A 437 -19.82 19.79 31.42
C LEU A 437 -20.70 19.50 32.61
N GLU A 438 -20.56 18.34 33.21
CA GLU A 438 -21.36 17.88 34.34
C GLU A 438 -20.51 17.79 35.61
N PRO A 439 -21.04 18.13 36.79
CA PRO A 439 -20.34 17.95 38.06
C PRO A 439 -20.19 16.44 38.36
N TYR A 440 -19.09 16.09 39.00
CA TYR A 440 -18.92 14.70 39.46
C TYR A 440 -19.91 14.42 40.62
N ILE A 441 -20.74 13.41 40.45
CA ILE A 441 -21.65 12.89 41.49
C ILE A 441 -20.99 11.67 42.10
N ALA A 442 -20.91 11.61 43.43
CA ALA A 442 -20.32 10.46 44.12
C ALA A 442 -21.14 9.20 43.88
N ARG A 443 -20.46 8.02 43.81
CA ARG A 443 -21.11 6.76 43.46
C ARG A 443 -22.33 6.41 44.34
N LYS A 444 -22.28 6.78 45.62
CA LYS A 444 -23.38 6.55 46.57
C LYS A 444 -24.62 7.42 46.27
N ASP A 445 -24.46 8.48 45.48
CA ASP A 445 -25.49 9.49 45.23
C ASP A 445 -26.04 9.45 43.79
N ARG A 446 -25.69 8.40 42.98
CA ARG A 446 -26.14 8.19 41.60
C ARG A 446 -26.84 6.84 41.39
#